data_60246c6df19a83c8a151b0def3bcea00
#
_entry.id   60246c6df19a83c8a151b0def3bcea00
#
_cell.length_a   1.000
_cell.length_b   1.000
_cell.length_c   1.000
_cell.angle_alpha   90.00
_cell.angle_beta   90.00
_cell.angle_gamma   90.00
#
_symmetry.space_group_name_H-M   'P 1'
#
loop_
_entity.id
_entity.type
_entity.pdbx_description
1 polymer ?
#
loop_
_entity_poly.entity_id
_entity_poly.type
_entity_poly.pdbx_seq_one_letter_code
_entity_poly.pdbx_strand_id
1 'polypeptide(L)'
;MRQRVAIVYNQPQPSRYDSSGESLAVSSVLEAVAAVEHALLELGFDVALTPLVPPLREAAAVIKNLGAGLVFNLFEGFCGQPETEAFVPEVCTQRHLLYTGCPGEALSLALHKVRAKVRLQQCGIATPDFQLLSPDTLRLFRLSYPCIVKPLGEDASHGITAESVVSNQCALEKQVARVSLGYGGTALVEEFAGGREFNATVLGERVLPVSEIGYALPPGMPRLLTYDAKWQPQSLYYQGSSVVCPAVISDEEQKKIAGTALASFRAIGCRGYARVDMRLDEKGKLKVIEVNPNPDISPGTGAARQAEAAGLGYTGFIEKIVAAAEKERRQWPPRFEPCGAPISAA
;
A
#
# COMPACT_ATOMS: atom_id res chain seq x y z
N MET A 1 34.36 0.02 -11.17
CA MET A 1 33.83 0.69 -9.97
C MET A 1 32.48 0.07 -9.66
N ARG A 2 32.20 -0.21 -8.38
CA ARG A 2 30.87 -0.68 -7.96
C ARG A 2 29.85 0.41 -8.24
N GLN A 3 28.63 0.03 -8.65
CA GLN A 3 27.53 0.99 -8.85
C GLN A 3 27.08 1.51 -7.47
N ARG A 4 26.99 2.83 -7.34
CA ARG A 4 26.54 3.46 -6.09
C ARG A 4 25.04 3.56 -6.05
N VAL A 5 24.44 3.10 -4.94
CA VAL A 5 23.01 3.15 -4.63
C VAL A 5 22.79 4.00 -3.39
N ALA A 6 21.92 4.98 -3.45
CA ALA A 6 21.47 5.75 -2.30
C ALA A 6 20.14 5.21 -1.78
N ILE A 7 20.08 4.72 -0.54
CA ILE A 7 18.83 4.39 0.13
C ILE A 7 18.26 5.67 0.72
N VAL A 8 17.17 6.13 0.16
CA VAL A 8 16.47 7.36 0.57
C VAL A 8 15.25 7.00 1.40
N TYR A 9 15.14 7.54 2.60
CA TYR A 9 14.07 7.23 3.56
C TYR A 9 13.76 8.44 4.45
N ASN A 10 12.57 8.47 5.06
CA ASN A 10 12.24 9.48 6.06
C ASN A 10 12.88 9.16 7.39
N GLN A 11 13.60 10.12 7.96
CA GLN A 11 14.04 10.02 9.36
C GLN A 11 12.81 10.08 10.26
N PRO A 12 12.53 9.06 11.09
CA PRO A 12 11.42 9.11 12.05
C PRO A 12 11.49 10.35 12.93
N GLN A 13 10.35 11.03 13.05
CA GLN A 13 10.20 12.24 13.86
C GLN A 13 8.86 12.21 14.60
N PRO A 14 8.72 12.91 15.73
CA PRO A 14 7.45 13.06 16.42
C PRO A 14 6.35 13.58 15.46
N SER A 15 5.17 13.00 15.57
CA SER A 15 4.04 13.30 14.70
C SER A 15 2.71 13.27 15.44
N ARG A 16 1.62 13.60 14.75
CA ARG A 16 0.26 13.45 15.29
C ARG A 16 -0.07 12.02 15.72
N TYR A 17 0.60 11.03 15.16
CA TYR A 17 0.38 9.62 15.48
C TYR A 17 0.90 9.23 16.88
N ASP A 18 1.81 10.01 17.47
CA ASP A 18 2.25 9.79 18.86
C ASP A 18 1.11 10.05 19.86
N SER A 19 0.28 11.06 19.59
CA SER A 19 -0.87 11.38 20.43
C SER A 19 -2.02 10.39 20.29
N SER A 20 -2.14 9.69 19.16
CA SER A 20 -3.12 8.62 18.93
C SER A 20 -2.64 7.23 19.35
N GLY A 21 -1.38 7.07 19.79
CA GLY A 21 -0.77 5.78 20.10
C GLY A 21 -0.39 4.96 18.86
N GLU A 22 -0.30 5.59 17.70
CA GLU A 22 -0.04 4.95 16.40
C GLU A 22 1.39 5.20 15.85
N SER A 23 2.35 5.50 16.73
CA SER A 23 3.75 5.84 16.36
C SER A 23 4.59 4.65 15.88
N LEU A 24 4.21 3.42 16.18
CA LEU A 24 4.98 2.22 15.81
C LEU A 24 5.10 2.06 14.30
N ALA A 25 4.07 2.40 13.54
CA ALA A 25 4.10 2.37 12.09
C ALA A 25 5.16 3.31 11.50
N VAL A 26 5.44 4.44 12.16
CA VAL A 26 6.39 5.45 11.68
C VAL A 26 7.85 5.00 11.82
N SER A 27 8.15 4.19 12.84
CA SER A 27 9.52 3.71 13.10
C SER A 27 9.90 2.46 12.29
N SER A 28 8.93 1.75 11.71
CA SER A 28 9.16 0.49 10.98
C SER A 28 10.04 0.66 9.73
N VAL A 29 10.09 1.83 9.12
CA VAL A 29 10.94 2.12 7.96
C VAL A 29 12.43 1.81 8.21
N LEU A 30 12.92 1.95 9.44
CA LEU A 30 14.33 1.68 9.77
C LEU A 30 14.67 0.19 9.67
N GLU A 31 13.74 -0.70 9.93
CA GLU A 31 13.92 -2.14 9.72
C GLU A 31 14.08 -2.47 8.22
N ALA A 32 13.24 -1.87 7.37
CA ALA A 32 13.38 -1.99 5.93
C ALA A 32 14.73 -1.44 5.44
N VAL A 33 15.16 -0.28 5.94
CA VAL A 33 16.44 0.35 5.57
C VAL A 33 17.61 -0.59 5.88
N ALA A 34 17.68 -1.13 7.10
CA ALA A 34 18.76 -2.03 7.50
C ALA A 34 18.78 -3.32 6.66
N ALA A 35 17.63 -3.91 6.39
CA ALA A 35 17.53 -5.13 5.60
C ALA A 35 17.91 -4.90 4.13
N VAL A 36 17.45 -3.80 3.53
CA VAL A 36 17.78 -3.43 2.14
C VAL A 36 19.25 -3.08 2.00
N GLU A 37 19.83 -2.35 2.96
CA GLU A 37 21.28 -2.05 2.99
C GLU A 37 22.09 -3.35 2.96
N HIS A 38 21.77 -4.28 3.84
CA HIS A 38 22.46 -5.58 3.91
C HIS A 38 22.36 -6.32 2.57
N ALA A 39 21.17 -6.43 1.99
CA ALA A 39 20.95 -7.10 0.72
C ALA A 39 21.71 -6.43 -0.44
N LEU A 40 21.73 -5.09 -0.52
CA LEU A 40 22.48 -4.37 -1.56
C LEU A 40 24.00 -4.54 -1.41
N LEU A 41 24.52 -4.59 -0.17
CA LEU A 41 25.94 -4.87 0.09
C LEU A 41 26.31 -6.30 -0.36
N GLU A 42 25.48 -7.31 -0.06
CA GLU A 42 25.64 -8.68 -0.54
C GLU A 42 25.65 -8.77 -2.08
N LEU A 43 24.81 -7.97 -2.75
CA LEU A 43 24.78 -7.85 -4.21
C LEU A 43 25.98 -7.09 -4.79
N GLY A 44 26.85 -6.55 -3.94
CA GLY A 44 28.11 -5.90 -4.34
C GLY A 44 27.96 -4.43 -4.72
N PHE A 45 26.88 -3.77 -4.37
CA PHE A 45 26.71 -2.32 -4.54
C PHE A 45 27.56 -1.52 -3.52
N ASP A 46 27.85 -0.25 -3.84
CA ASP A 46 28.32 0.76 -2.91
C ASP A 46 27.12 1.50 -2.35
N VAL A 47 26.81 1.34 -1.06
CA VAL A 47 25.54 1.81 -0.47
C VAL A 47 25.76 3.06 0.36
N ALA A 48 24.89 4.05 0.17
CA ALA A 48 24.85 5.27 0.97
C ALA A 48 23.46 5.44 1.60
N LEU A 49 23.39 5.50 2.93
CA LEU A 49 22.15 5.81 3.65
C LEU A 49 21.90 7.32 3.57
N THR A 50 20.68 7.69 3.21
CA THR A 50 20.29 9.09 2.98
C THR A 50 18.96 9.38 3.69
N PRO A 51 18.98 9.66 4.99
CA PRO A 51 17.79 10.08 5.72
C PRO A 51 17.33 11.46 5.25
N LEU A 52 16.04 11.63 5.06
CA LEU A 52 15.42 12.91 4.75
C LEU A 52 14.68 13.44 5.98
N VAL A 53 14.79 14.76 6.18
CA VAL A 53 14.04 15.50 7.20
C VAL A 53 13.34 16.69 6.55
N PRO A 54 12.22 17.17 7.10
CA PRO A 54 11.63 18.41 6.63
C PRO A 54 12.57 19.61 6.86
N PRO A 55 12.42 20.70 6.08
CA PRO A 55 11.36 20.93 5.07
C PRO A 55 11.71 20.33 3.70
N LEU A 56 10.70 20.16 2.84
CA LEU A 56 10.84 19.60 1.48
C LEU A 56 11.96 20.23 0.65
N ARG A 57 12.19 21.53 0.80
CA ARG A 57 13.25 22.25 0.08
C ARG A 57 14.65 21.72 0.40
N GLU A 58 14.92 21.41 1.66
CA GLU A 58 16.21 20.88 2.10
C GLU A 58 16.35 19.42 1.67
N ALA A 59 15.29 18.62 1.81
CA ALA A 59 15.25 17.26 1.31
C ALA A 59 15.51 17.18 -0.21
N ALA A 60 14.95 18.10 -1.00
CA ALA A 60 15.24 18.21 -2.44
C ALA A 60 16.71 18.51 -2.73
N ALA A 61 17.35 19.35 -1.94
CA ALA A 61 18.77 19.65 -2.08
C ALA A 61 19.65 18.43 -1.78
N VAL A 62 19.27 17.61 -0.77
CA VAL A 62 19.94 16.34 -0.47
C VAL A 62 19.84 15.39 -1.66
N ILE A 63 18.64 15.17 -2.21
CA ILE A 63 18.43 14.26 -3.35
C ILE A 63 19.22 14.74 -4.57
N LYS A 64 19.28 16.05 -4.82
CA LYS A 64 20.04 16.63 -5.94
C LYS A 64 21.53 16.31 -5.89
N ASN A 65 22.09 16.14 -4.71
CA ASN A 65 23.53 15.99 -4.47
C ASN A 65 23.95 14.55 -4.10
N LEU A 66 23.10 13.54 -4.32
CA LEU A 66 23.34 12.15 -3.92
C LEU A 66 24.60 11.51 -4.50
N GLY A 67 25.01 11.90 -5.71
CA GLY A 67 26.16 11.27 -6.40
C GLY A 67 25.99 9.75 -6.62
N ALA A 68 24.75 9.26 -6.67
CA ALA A 68 24.40 7.85 -6.86
C ALA A 68 23.82 7.60 -8.23
N GLY A 69 24.05 6.41 -8.79
CA GLY A 69 23.48 5.99 -10.08
C GLY A 69 22.05 5.46 -9.98
N LEU A 70 21.60 5.10 -8.77
CA LEU A 70 20.28 4.61 -8.46
C LEU A 70 19.86 5.10 -7.07
N VAL A 71 18.62 5.52 -6.93
CA VAL A 71 17.94 5.77 -5.66
C VAL A 71 17.10 4.56 -5.30
N PHE A 72 17.40 3.89 -4.19
CA PHE A 72 16.48 2.92 -3.59
C PHE A 72 15.53 3.69 -2.69
N ASN A 73 14.27 3.81 -3.14
CA ASN A 73 13.27 4.64 -2.47
C ASN A 73 12.54 3.85 -1.39
N LEU A 74 12.75 4.22 -0.13
CA LEU A 74 12.02 3.76 1.06
C LEU A 74 11.35 4.94 1.78
N PHE A 75 11.13 6.04 1.07
CA PHE A 75 10.50 7.22 1.65
C PHE A 75 8.98 7.02 1.72
N GLU A 76 8.43 7.05 2.92
CA GLU A 76 7.00 6.87 3.23
C GLU A 76 6.28 8.20 3.53
N GLY A 77 6.92 9.32 3.18
CA GLY A 77 6.42 10.65 3.52
C GLY A 77 6.97 11.19 4.84
N PHE A 78 6.78 12.47 5.09
CA PHE A 78 7.07 13.07 6.38
C PHE A 78 5.92 12.81 7.35
N CYS A 79 6.27 12.59 8.61
CA CYS A 79 5.36 12.19 9.66
C CYS A 79 4.08 13.04 9.70
N GLY A 80 2.92 12.39 9.57
CA GLY A 80 1.62 13.03 9.58
C GLY A 80 1.25 13.80 8.30
N GLN A 81 2.05 13.66 7.23
CA GLN A 81 1.83 14.28 5.91
C GLN A 81 1.97 13.23 4.80
N PRO A 82 1.04 12.25 4.70
CA PRO A 82 1.16 11.14 3.75
C PRO A 82 1.22 11.60 2.29
N GLU A 83 0.69 12.78 1.96
CA GLU A 83 0.79 13.38 0.64
C GLU A 83 2.23 13.68 0.20
N THR A 84 3.18 13.74 1.14
CA THR A 84 4.60 13.97 0.84
C THR A 84 5.31 12.71 0.36
N GLU A 85 4.71 11.52 0.41
CA GLU A 85 5.30 10.28 -0.07
C GLU A 85 5.70 10.34 -1.55
N ALA A 86 4.93 11.02 -2.38
CA ALA A 86 5.20 11.23 -3.80
C ALA A 86 6.44 12.09 -4.09
N PHE A 87 6.96 12.81 -3.09
CA PHE A 87 8.02 13.81 -3.27
C PHE A 87 9.32 13.23 -3.81
N VAL A 88 9.81 12.11 -3.26
CA VAL A 88 11.09 11.51 -3.71
C VAL A 88 11.02 11.05 -5.16
N PRO A 89 10.01 10.27 -5.60
CA PRO A 89 9.84 9.92 -7.00
C PRO A 89 9.70 11.13 -7.93
N GLU A 90 8.99 12.18 -7.52
CA GLU A 90 8.83 13.40 -8.31
C GLU A 90 10.16 14.13 -8.52
N VAL A 91 10.95 14.33 -7.45
CA VAL A 91 12.28 14.95 -7.56
C VAL A 91 13.21 14.10 -8.43
N CYS A 92 13.21 12.78 -8.25
CA CYS A 92 14.02 11.88 -9.08
C CYS A 92 13.63 11.96 -10.54
N THR A 93 12.33 11.96 -10.84
CA THR A 93 11.79 12.12 -12.20
C THR A 93 12.24 13.43 -12.86
N GLN A 94 12.09 14.57 -12.16
CA GLN A 94 12.51 15.88 -12.63
C GLN A 94 14.02 15.97 -12.87
N ARG A 95 14.81 15.14 -12.17
CA ARG A 95 16.27 15.13 -12.25
C ARG A 95 16.82 14.01 -13.14
N HIS A 96 15.95 13.22 -13.75
CA HIS A 96 16.35 12.03 -14.53
C HIS A 96 17.21 11.04 -13.74
N LEU A 97 16.98 10.97 -12.41
CA LEU A 97 17.60 9.99 -11.53
C LEU A 97 16.82 8.69 -11.60
N LEU A 98 17.51 7.58 -11.75
CA LEU A 98 16.90 6.27 -11.67
C LEU A 98 16.49 5.99 -10.21
N TYR A 99 15.28 5.45 -10.01
CA TYR A 99 14.79 5.10 -8.67
C TYR A 99 13.92 3.85 -8.69
N THR A 100 13.83 3.16 -7.54
CA THR A 100 12.97 1.98 -7.35
C THR A 100 11.57 2.39 -6.93
N GLY A 101 10.58 1.52 -7.21
CA GLY A 101 9.19 1.71 -6.81
C GLY A 101 8.37 2.52 -7.81
N CYS A 102 7.19 2.94 -7.38
CA CYS A 102 6.19 3.59 -8.22
C CYS A 102 6.46 5.08 -8.44
N PRO A 103 5.92 5.67 -9.54
CA PRO A 103 6.01 7.11 -9.79
C PRO A 103 5.13 7.89 -8.82
N GLY A 104 5.48 9.17 -8.59
CA GLY A 104 4.74 10.04 -7.69
C GLY A 104 3.25 10.18 -8.03
N GLU A 105 2.91 10.14 -9.32
CA GLU A 105 1.51 10.16 -9.79
C GLU A 105 0.73 8.94 -9.31
N ALA A 106 1.32 7.74 -9.30
CA ALA A 106 0.68 6.52 -8.80
C ALA A 106 0.51 6.56 -7.27
N LEU A 107 1.52 7.05 -6.54
CA LEU A 107 1.45 7.28 -5.09
C LEU A 107 0.33 8.25 -4.74
N SER A 108 0.31 9.42 -5.36
CA SER A 108 -0.72 10.44 -5.15
C SER A 108 -2.14 9.95 -5.52
N LEU A 109 -2.27 9.16 -6.59
CA LEU A 109 -3.56 8.58 -6.99
C LEU A 109 -4.03 7.54 -5.98
N ALA A 110 -3.16 6.63 -5.55
CA ALA A 110 -3.50 5.55 -4.63
C ALA A 110 -3.83 6.07 -3.22
N LEU A 111 -3.10 7.04 -2.72
CA LEU A 111 -3.37 7.69 -1.43
C LEU A 111 -4.80 8.25 -1.37
N HIS A 112 -5.27 8.80 -2.48
CA HIS A 112 -6.62 9.37 -2.56
C HIS A 112 -7.67 8.30 -2.86
N LYS A 113 -8.11 7.56 -1.84
CA LYS A 113 -8.97 6.36 -1.94
C LYS A 113 -10.12 6.48 -2.94
N VAL A 114 -10.85 7.61 -2.97
CA VAL A 114 -11.96 7.80 -3.92
C VAL A 114 -11.47 7.88 -5.37
N ARG A 115 -10.40 8.62 -5.63
CA ARG A 115 -9.85 8.74 -6.99
C ARG A 115 -9.32 7.38 -7.49
N ALA A 116 -8.66 6.62 -6.62
CA ALA A 116 -8.21 5.27 -6.92
C ALA A 116 -9.39 4.35 -7.26
N LYS A 117 -10.47 4.36 -6.46
CA LYS A 117 -11.68 3.56 -6.72
C LYS A 117 -12.37 3.94 -8.03
N VAL A 118 -12.55 5.23 -8.29
CA VAL A 118 -13.10 5.70 -9.56
C VAL A 118 -12.25 5.23 -10.74
N ARG A 119 -10.92 5.31 -10.61
CA ARG A 119 -9.99 4.84 -11.65
C ARG A 119 -10.11 3.33 -11.88
N LEU A 120 -10.18 2.53 -10.82
CA LEU A 120 -10.39 1.08 -10.92
C LEU A 120 -11.72 0.76 -11.61
N GLN A 121 -12.80 1.43 -11.24
CA GLN A 121 -14.11 1.26 -11.86
C GLN A 121 -14.11 1.61 -13.36
N GLN A 122 -13.46 2.69 -13.75
CA GLN A 122 -13.29 3.08 -15.16
C GLN A 122 -12.52 2.01 -15.97
N CYS A 123 -11.66 1.24 -15.33
CA CYS A 123 -10.95 0.11 -15.93
C CYS A 123 -11.70 -1.23 -15.79
N GLY A 124 -12.96 -1.23 -15.37
CA GLY A 124 -13.77 -2.44 -15.20
C GLY A 124 -13.40 -3.31 -14.00
N ILE A 125 -12.58 -2.79 -13.08
CA ILE A 125 -12.12 -3.50 -11.88
C ILE A 125 -13.10 -3.26 -10.74
N ALA A 126 -13.62 -4.33 -10.16
CA ALA A 126 -14.60 -4.25 -9.09
C ALA A 126 -13.96 -3.77 -7.78
N THR A 127 -14.55 -2.76 -7.15
CA THR A 127 -14.24 -2.27 -5.80
C THR A 127 -15.55 -2.17 -5.01
N PRO A 128 -15.55 -2.17 -3.66
CA PRO A 128 -16.77 -1.93 -2.89
C PRO A 128 -17.46 -0.63 -3.30
N ASP A 129 -18.79 -0.64 -3.30
CA ASP A 129 -19.56 0.58 -3.47
C ASP A 129 -19.31 1.52 -2.30
N PHE A 130 -19.28 2.84 -2.55
CA PHE A 130 -18.84 3.80 -1.56
C PHE A 130 -19.55 5.14 -1.66
N GLN A 131 -19.56 5.86 -0.56
CA GLN A 131 -20.02 7.25 -0.46
C GLN A 131 -19.06 8.08 0.41
N LEU A 132 -18.97 9.37 0.12
CA LEU A 132 -18.36 10.35 1.01
C LEU A 132 -19.43 10.96 1.88
N LEU A 133 -19.26 10.85 3.20
CA LEU A 133 -20.22 11.38 4.17
C LEU A 133 -19.51 12.24 5.23
N SER A 134 -20.23 13.27 5.64
CA SER A 134 -19.94 14.07 6.84
C SER A 134 -21.16 14.04 7.75
N PRO A 135 -21.08 14.52 9.00
CA PRO A 135 -22.25 14.62 9.87
C PRO A 135 -23.45 15.31 9.20
N ASP A 136 -23.21 16.36 8.40
CA ASP A 136 -24.26 17.13 7.73
C ASP A 136 -24.89 16.39 6.54
N THR A 137 -24.19 15.42 5.96
CA THR A 137 -24.63 14.69 4.77
C THR A 137 -25.10 13.27 5.03
N LEU A 138 -25.16 12.82 6.28
CA LEU A 138 -25.62 11.48 6.69
C LEU A 138 -27.01 11.10 6.11
N ARG A 139 -27.91 12.06 5.94
CA ARG A 139 -29.24 11.86 5.30
C ARG A 139 -29.14 11.35 3.84
N LEU A 140 -27.97 11.49 3.21
CA LEU A 140 -27.72 11.06 1.83
C LEU A 140 -27.22 9.62 1.75
N PHE A 141 -27.07 8.93 2.87
CA PHE A 141 -26.61 7.52 2.90
C PHE A 141 -27.54 6.62 2.08
N ARG A 142 -26.95 5.75 1.24
CA ARG A 142 -27.66 4.87 0.29
C ARG A 142 -27.07 3.47 0.18
N LEU A 143 -25.95 3.18 0.86
CA LEU A 143 -25.29 1.87 0.80
C LEU A 143 -26.03 0.84 1.65
N SER A 144 -25.75 -0.44 1.41
CA SER A 144 -26.24 -1.55 2.20
C SER A 144 -25.33 -1.86 3.37
N TYR A 145 -25.91 -2.15 4.56
CA TYR A 145 -25.11 -2.64 5.69
C TYR A 145 -24.73 -4.13 5.49
N PRO A 146 -23.59 -4.56 6.10
CA PRO A 146 -22.65 -3.77 6.88
C PRO A 146 -21.77 -2.86 6.00
N CYS A 147 -21.36 -1.71 6.57
CA CYS A 147 -20.42 -0.80 5.93
C CYS A 147 -19.16 -0.64 6.78
N ILE A 148 -18.07 -0.18 6.18
CA ILE A 148 -16.88 0.25 6.89
C ILE A 148 -16.67 1.76 6.69
N VAL A 149 -16.36 2.46 7.79
CA VAL A 149 -16.10 3.91 7.81
C VAL A 149 -14.60 4.13 7.97
N LYS A 150 -13.99 4.85 7.04
CA LYS A 150 -12.53 5.05 6.95
C LYS A 150 -12.16 6.52 6.81
N PRO A 151 -10.98 6.94 7.30
CA PRO A 151 -10.36 8.19 6.86
C PRO A 151 -10.10 8.18 5.35
N LEU A 152 -10.20 9.35 4.73
CA LEU A 152 -10.06 9.47 3.27
C LEU A 152 -8.61 9.39 2.79
N GLY A 153 -7.67 10.00 3.52
CA GLY A 153 -6.27 10.18 3.14
C GLY A 153 -5.26 9.51 4.08
N GLU A 154 -5.66 8.45 4.80
CA GLU A 154 -4.75 7.69 5.67
C GLU A 154 -4.43 6.32 5.05
N ASP A 155 -3.24 5.81 5.35
CA ASP A 155 -2.78 4.45 5.03
C ASP A 155 -2.45 3.67 6.31
N ALA A 156 -1.67 2.59 6.24
CA ALA A 156 -1.20 1.76 7.37
C ALA A 156 -2.29 1.35 8.39
N SER A 157 -3.58 1.40 8.02
CA SER A 157 -4.75 1.19 8.89
C SER A 157 -4.94 2.25 9.98
N HIS A 158 -4.32 3.44 9.86
CA HIS A 158 -4.57 4.54 10.80
C HIS A 158 -6.07 4.87 10.88
N GLY A 159 -6.58 4.98 12.10
CA GLY A 159 -7.98 5.26 12.38
C GLY A 159 -8.96 4.10 12.11
N ILE A 160 -8.49 2.89 11.79
CA ILE A 160 -9.30 1.70 11.58
C ILE A 160 -9.33 0.85 12.85
N THR A 161 -10.53 0.69 13.41
CA THR A 161 -10.81 -0.11 14.62
C THR A 161 -11.93 -1.10 14.34
N ALA A 162 -12.27 -1.95 15.29
CA ALA A 162 -13.41 -2.87 15.19
C ALA A 162 -14.73 -2.13 14.91
N GLU A 163 -14.91 -0.98 15.57
CA GLU A 163 -16.09 -0.12 15.45
C GLU A 163 -16.18 0.57 14.08
N SER A 164 -15.11 0.54 13.28
CA SER A 164 -15.17 1.07 11.91
C SER A 164 -16.15 0.28 11.03
N VAL A 165 -16.45 -0.99 11.37
CA VAL A 165 -17.51 -1.76 10.71
C VAL A 165 -18.83 -1.51 11.39
N VAL A 166 -19.79 -0.96 10.64
CA VAL A 166 -21.09 -0.51 11.15
C VAL A 166 -22.21 -1.30 10.49
N SER A 167 -23.25 -1.66 11.28
CA SER A 167 -24.38 -2.47 10.84
C SER A 167 -25.74 -1.75 10.97
N ASN A 168 -25.73 -0.51 11.42
CA ASN A 168 -26.95 0.31 11.59
C ASN A 168 -26.63 1.80 11.57
N GLN A 169 -27.69 2.60 11.45
CA GLN A 169 -27.63 4.05 11.36
C GLN A 169 -26.90 4.70 12.57
N CYS A 170 -27.20 4.28 13.78
CA CYS A 170 -26.60 4.86 14.98
C CYS A 170 -25.07 4.64 15.03
N ALA A 171 -24.59 3.45 14.65
CA ALA A 171 -23.17 3.15 14.55
C ALA A 171 -22.51 3.95 13.42
N LEU A 172 -23.18 4.09 12.27
CA LEU A 172 -22.72 4.90 11.14
C LEU A 172 -22.52 6.37 11.57
N GLU A 173 -23.50 6.98 12.21
CA GLU A 173 -23.44 8.37 12.67
C GLU A 173 -22.25 8.61 13.61
N LYS A 174 -22.07 7.71 14.59
CA LYS A 174 -20.94 7.77 15.54
C LYS A 174 -19.59 7.68 14.81
N GLN A 175 -19.44 6.74 13.88
CA GLN A 175 -18.16 6.54 13.19
C GLN A 175 -17.87 7.64 12.17
N VAL A 176 -18.87 8.13 11.44
CA VAL A 176 -18.70 9.29 10.55
C VAL A 176 -18.29 10.51 11.37
N ALA A 177 -18.93 10.78 12.50
CA ALA A 177 -18.55 11.90 13.38
C ALA A 177 -17.10 11.75 13.90
N ARG A 178 -16.72 10.54 14.37
CA ARG A 178 -15.35 10.27 14.84
C ARG A 178 -14.30 10.51 13.76
N VAL A 179 -14.52 9.95 12.57
CA VAL A 179 -13.57 10.09 11.46
C VAL A 179 -13.53 11.53 10.95
N SER A 180 -14.68 12.19 10.81
CA SER A 180 -14.75 13.59 10.37
C SER A 180 -14.02 14.54 11.32
N LEU A 181 -14.13 14.32 12.64
CA LEU A 181 -13.45 15.14 13.64
C LEU A 181 -11.93 14.89 13.66
N GLY A 182 -11.50 13.63 13.56
CA GLY A 182 -10.10 13.25 13.73
C GLY A 182 -9.26 13.37 12.45
N TYR A 183 -9.90 13.31 11.25
CA TYR A 183 -9.18 13.10 9.98
C TYR A 183 -9.65 14.00 8.81
N GLY A 184 -10.22 15.17 9.09
CA GLY A 184 -10.44 16.18 8.04
C GLY A 184 -11.85 16.30 7.47
N GLY A 185 -12.87 16.16 8.30
CA GLY A 185 -14.25 16.61 8.01
C GLY A 185 -15.12 15.67 7.18
N THR A 186 -14.54 14.75 6.41
CA THR A 186 -15.27 13.80 5.55
C THR A 186 -14.78 12.38 5.76
N ALA A 187 -15.69 11.43 5.88
CA ALA A 187 -15.41 10.01 5.97
C ALA A 187 -15.72 9.28 4.65
N LEU A 188 -14.90 8.31 4.29
CA LEU A 188 -15.21 7.33 3.26
C LEU A 188 -16.01 6.20 3.89
N VAL A 189 -17.22 5.97 3.42
CA VAL A 189 -18.09 4.86 3.81
C VAL A 189 -18.15 3.88 2.64
N GLU A 190 -17.84 2.61 2.89
CA GLU A 190 -17.83 1.55 1.88
C GLU A 190 -18.70 0.38 2.33
N GLU A 191 -19.35 -0.33 1.40
CA GLU A 191 -19.93 -1.65 1.70
C GLU A 191 -18.82 -2.59 2.17
N PHE A 192 -19.03 -3.26 3.30
CA PHE A 192 -18.01 -4.12 3.90
C PHE A 192 -17.97 -5.47 3.22
N ALA A 193 -16.88 -5.74 2.51
CA ALA A 193 -16.62 -7.06 1.94
C ALA A 193 -16.12 -8.01 3.06
N GLY A 194 -17.02 -8.77 3.67
CA GLY A 194 -16.76 -9.58 4.87
C GLY A 194 -16.13 -10.97 4.61
N GLY A 195 -15.91 -11.36 3.34
CA GLY A 195 -15.37 -12.66 2.95
C GLY A 195 -13.86 -12.80 3.13
N ARG A 196 -13.28 -13.80 2.45
CA ARG A 196 -11.83 -14.08 2.47
C ARG A 196 -11.03 -12.87 1.99
N GLU A 197 -9.92 -12.61 2.63
CA GLU A 197 -9.03 -11.50 2.33
C GLU A 197 -7.72 -11.99 1.72
N PHE A 198 -7.34 -11.41 0.60
CA PHE A 198 -6.14 -11.73 -0.14
C PHE A 198 -5.30 -10.49 -0.39
N ASN A 199 -3.99 -10.67 -0.41
CA ASN A 199 -3.11 -9.69 -0.99
C ASN A 199 -2.14 -10.34 -1.99
N ALA A 200 -1.76 -9.55 -3.00
CA ALA A 200 -0.86 -9.98 -4.04
C ALA A 200 0.10 -8.86 -4.41
N THR A 201 1.39 -9.13 -4.32
CA THR A 201 2.43 -8.20 -4.77
C THR A 201 2.71 -8.43 -6.25
N VAL A 202 2.66 -7.35 -7.00
CA VAL A 202 3.13 -7.30 -8.39
C VAL A 202 4.56 -6.77 -8.36
N LEU A 203 5.49 -7.48 -9.00
CA LEU A 203 6.90 -7.12 -9.13
C LEU A 203 7.26 -7.07 -10.61
N GLY A 204 7.44 -5.88 -11.15
CA GLY A 204 7.49 -5.65 -12.59
C GLY A 204 6.16 -6.00 -13.25
N GLU A 205 6.14 -7.06 -14.05
CA GLU A 205 4.92 -7.58 -14.69
C GLU A 205 4.48 -8.95 -14.14
N ARG A 206 5.15 -9.41 -13.09
CA ARG A 206 4.90 -10.72 -12.49
C ARG A 206 4.18 -10.55 -11.15
N VAL A 207 3.12 -11.31 -10.96
CA VAL A 207 2.45 -11.41 -9.66
C VAL A 207 3.14 -12.51 -8.86
N LEU A 208 3.56 -12.19 -7.63
CA LEU A 208 4.11 -13.13 -6.68
C LEU A 208 3.00 -14.05 -6.12
N PRO A 209 3.32 -15.17 -5.46
CA PRO A 209 2.33 -16.03 -4.84
C PRO A 209 1.37 -15.25 -3.96
N VAL A 210 0.06 -15.48 -4.14
CA VAL A 210 -1.00 -14.79 -3.38
C VAL A 210 -0.92 -15.19 -1.91
N SER A 211 -1.10 -14.23 -1.02
CA SER A 211 -1.30 -14.49 0.41
C SER A 211 -2.76 -14.36 0.79
N GLU A 212 -3.20 -15.12 1.77
CA GLU A 212 -4.50 -15.01 2.43
C GLU A 212 -4.32 -14.59 3.88
N ILE A 213 -5.17 -13.67 4.33
CA ILE A 213 -5.28 -13.30 5.73
C ILE A 213 -6.34 -14.16 6.38
N GLY A 214 -5.90 -15.03 7.30
CA GLY A 214 -6.77 -15.85 8.13
C GLY A 214 -7.19 -15.10 9.40
N TYR A 215 -8.43 -15.33 9.83
CA TYR A 215 -9.00 -14.74 11.04
C TYR A 215 -9.58 -15.80 11.96
N ALA A 216 -9.00 -15.95 13.15
CA ALA A 216 -9.48 -16.76 14.25
C ALA A 216 -9.97 -15.85 15.41
N LEU A 217 -10.93 -14.97 15.10
CA LEU A 217 -11.47 -13.98 16.02
C LEU A 217 -12.71 -14.52 16.76
N PRO A 218 -13.00 -14.03 17.97
CA PRO A 218 -14.23 -14.34 18.69
C PRO A 218 -15.49 -14.01 17.84
N PRO A 219 -16.62 -14.74 18.07
CA PRO A 219 -17.88 -14.46 17.40
C PRO A 219 -18.31 -12.99 17.56
N GLY A 220 -18.78 -12.38 16.47
CA GLY A 220 -19.25 -11.00 16.45
C GLY A 220 -18.16 -9.96 16.18
N MET A 221 -16.89 -10.33 16.22
CA MET A 221 -15.81 -9.43 15.81
C MET A 221 -15.68 -9.41 14.28
N PRO A 222 -15.66 -8.23 13.65
CA PRO A 222 -15.46 -8.16 12.20
C PRO A 222 -14.07 -8.64 11.79
N ARG A 223 -13.99 -9.41 10.71
CA ARG A 223 -12.74 -9.88 10.12
C ARG A 223 -12.08 -8.71 9.38
N LEU A 224 -11.13 -8.04 10.04
CA LEU A 224 -10.54 -6.80 9.56
C LEU A 224 -9.12 -6.65 10.09
N LEU A 225 -8.16 -6.25 9.25
CA LEU A 225 -6.84 -5.82 9.69
C LEU A 225 -6.91 -4.39 10.23
N THR A 226 -7.14 -4.28 11.53
CA THR A 226 -7.08 -3.01 12.27
C THR A 226 -5.63 -2.54 12.44
N TYR A 227 -5.44 -1.32 12.93
CA TYR A 227 -4.12 -0.88 13.40
C TYR A 227 -3.56 -1.86 14.45
N ASP A 228 -4.37 -2.26 15.41
CA ASP A 228 -3.97 -3.19 16.47
C ASP A 228 -3.57 -4.56 15.93
N ALA A 229 -4.19 -5.03 14.83
CA ALA A 229 -3.82 -6.30 14.19
C ALA A 229 -2.39 -6.30 13.63
N LYS A 230 -1.84 -5.13 13.34
CA LYS A 230 -0.48 -4.99 12.77
C LYS A 230 0.56 -4.65 13.85
N TRP A 231 0.19 -3.83 14.84
CA TRP A 231 1.15 -3.14 15.68
C TRP A 231 1.04 -3.44 17.18
N GLN A 232 -0.05 -4.12 17.64
CA GLN A 232 -0.31 -4.38 19.04
C GLN A 232 -0.32 -5.89 19.36
N PRO A 233 0.84 -6.52 19.69
CA PRO A 233 0.95 -7.97 19.90
C PRO A 233 -0.01 -8.54 20.95
N GLN A 234 -0.44 -7.72 21.91
CA GLN A 234 -1.36 -8.14 22.97
C GLN A 234 -2.83 -8.04 22.55
N SER A 235 -3.15 -7.46 21.40
CA SER A 235 -4.53 -7.34 20.95
C SER A 235 -5.11 -8.66 20.46
N LEU A 236 -6.43 -8.84 20.64
CA LEU A 236 -7.14 -10.00 20.09
C LEU A 236 -7.04 -10.04 18.56
N TYR A 237 -6.98 -8.88 17.91
CA TYR A 237 -6.82 -8.80 16.46
C TYR A 237 -5.44 -9.28 15.99
N TYR A 238 -4.37 -8.92 16.69
CA TYR A 238 -3.02 -9.41 16.36
C TYR A 238 -2.92 -10.93 16.54
N GLN A 239 -3.38 -11.45 17.71
CA GLN A 239 -3.32 -12.87 18.02
C GLN A 239 -4.28 -13.71 17.18
N GLY A 240 -5.41 -13.13 16.76
CA GLY A 240 -6.42 -13.80 15.94
C GLY A 240 -6.22 -13.64 14.43
N SER A 241 -5.19 -12.91 13.99
CA SER A 241 -4.88 -12.75 12.57
C SER A 241 -3.64 -13.57 12.19
N SER A 242 -3.69 -14.22 11.04
CA SER A 242 -2.58 -15.01 10.51
C SER A 242 -2.43 -14.78 9.01
N VAL A 243 -1.25 -15.07 8.47
CA VAL A 243 -1.01 -14.99 7.02
C VAL A 243 -0.60 -16.35 6.50
N VAL A 244 -1.31 -16.83 5.48
CA VAL A 244 -0.99 -18.05 4.75
C VAL A 244 -0.45 -17.67 3.38
N CYS A 245 0.79 -18.05 3.10
CA CYS A 245 1.46 -17.77 1.82
C CYS A 245 2.31 -19.00 1.38
N PRO A 246 2.06 -19.60 0.22
CA PRO A 246 0.94 -19.30 -0.71
C PRO A 246 -0.43 -19.58 -0.10
N ALA A 247 -1.45 -18.84 -0.53
CA ALA A 247 -2.84 -19.09 -0.15
C ALA A 247 -3.31 -20.46 -0.64
N VAL A 248 -4.14 -21.13 0.19
CA VAL A 248 -4.75 -22.41 -0.20
C VAL A 248 -6.02 -22.13 -1.02
N ILE A 249 -5.85 -22.04 -2.33
CA ILE A 249 -6.89 -21.69 -3.32
C ILE A 249 -6.75 -22.55 -4.56
N SER A 250 -7.81 -22.62 -5.36
CA SER A 250 -7.78 -23.31 -6.65
C SER A 250 -6.95 -22.53 -7.68
N ASP A 251 -6.49 -23.22 -8.74
CA ASP A 251 -5.77 -22.57 -9.85
C ASP A 251 -6.60 -21.49 -10.54
N GLU A 252 -7.92 -21.64 -10.59
CA GLU A 252 -8.84 -20.66 -11.14
C GLU A 252 -8.90 -19.39 -10.27
N GLU A 253 -9.05 -19.57 -8.95
CA GLU A 253 -9.01 -18.47 -8.00
C GLU A 253 -7.65 -17.74 -8.05
N GLN A 254 -6.55 -18.50 -8.09
CA GLN A 254 -5.20 -17.95 -8.23
C GLN A 254 -5.07 -17.09 -9.48
N LYS A 255 -5.50 -17.58 -10.64
CA LYS A 255 -5.48 -16.84 -11.90
C LYS A 255 -6.34 -15.58 -11.84
N LYS A 256 -7.54 -15.68 -11.27
CA LYS A 256 -8.46 -14.54 -11.10
C LYS A 256 -7.88 -13.46 -10.20
N ILE A 257 -7.35 -13.84 -9.03
CA ILE A 257 -6.75 -12.90 -8.07
C ILE A 257 -5.51 -12.24 -8.68
N ALA A 258 -4.61 -13.04 -9.26
CA ALA A 258 -3.39 -12.53 -9.90
C ALA A 258 -3.71 -11.61 -11.09
N GLY A 259 -4.67 -11.99 -11.94
CA GLY A 259 -5.10 -11.15 -13.05
C GLY A 259 -5.71 -9.83 -12.59
N THR A 260 -6.52 -9.85 -11.52
CA THR A 260 -7.09 -8.63 -10.91
C THR A 260 -5.99 -7.75 -10.32
N ALA A 261 -5.02 -8.32 -9.62
CA ALA A 261 -3.89 -7.58 -9.06
C ALA A 261 -3.06 -6.88 -10.15
N LEU A 262 -2.71 -7.60 -11.22
CA LEU A 262 -1.95 -7.03 -12.33
C LEU A 262 -2.74 -5.93 -13.07
N ALA A 263 -4.05 -6.13 -13.29
CA ALA A 263 -4.91 -5.12 -13.88
C ALA A 263 -5.00 -3.86 -13.00
N SER A 264 -5.12 -4.02 -11.68
CA SER A 264 -5.15 -2.91 -10.71
C SER A 264 -3.83 -2.13 -10.68
N PHE A 265 -2.71 -2.84 -10.67
CA PHE A 265 -1.37 -2.28 -10.76
C PHE A 265 -1.24 -1.36 -11.99
N ARG A 266 -1.66 -1.84 -13.16
CA ARG A 266 -1.63 -1.06 -14.41
C ARG A 266 -2.62 0.10 -14.38
N ALA A 267 -3.83 -0.11 -13.87
CA ALA A 267 -4.86 0.92 -13.80
C ALA A 267 -4.45 2.14 -12.95
N ILE A 268 -3.72 1.91 -11.85
CA ILE A 268 -3.19 2.98 -10.97
C ILE A 268 -1.93 3.62 -11.58
N GLY A 269 -1.32 3.01 -12.58
CA GLY A 269 -0.07 3.51 -13.17
C GLY A 269 1.16 3.11 -12.34
N CYS A 270 1.07 2.02 -11.58
CA CYS A 270 2.19 1.48 -10.83
C CYS A 270 3.29 0.97 -11.75
N ARG A 271 4.52 0.95 -11.23
CA ARG A 271 5.69 0.32 -11.82
C ARG A 271 6.61 -0.18 -10.70
N GLY A 272 7.67 -0.88 -11.05
CA GLY A 272 8.56 -1.47 -10.06
C GLY A 272 7.84 -2.54 -9.25
N TYR A 273 7.22 -2.19 -8.15
CA TYR A 273 6.44 -3.11 -7.32
C TYR A 273 5.27 -2.39 -6.61
N ALA A 274 4.19 -3.13 -6.36
CA ALA A 274 3.07 -2.67 -5.56
C ALA A 274 2.30 -3.87 -4.98
N ARG A 275 1.58 -3.68 -3.88
CA ARG A 275 0.67 -4.69 -3.31
C ARG A 275 -0.77 -4.30 -3.56
N VAL A 276 -1.57 -5.27 -3.96
CA VAL A 276 -3.01 -5.12 -4.15
C VAL A 276 -3.73 -5.93 -3.09
N ASP A 277 -4.57 -5.26 -2.30
CA ASP A 277 -5.36 -5.86 -1.23
C ASP A 277 -6.80 -6.06 -1.73
N MET A 278 -7.31 -7.29 -1.61
CA MET A 278 -8.56 -7.74 -2.20
C MET A 278 -9.39 -8.54 -1.20
N ARG A 279 -10.71 -8.48 -1.35
CA ARG A 279 -11.62 -9.29 -0.53
C ARG A 279 -12.76 -9.85 -1.36
N LEU A 280 -13.27 -10.98 -0.94
CA LEU A 280 -14.56 -11.47 -1.45
C LEU A 280 -15.69 -10.75 -0.71
N ASP A 281 -16.70 -10.31 -1.46
CA ASP A 281 -17.96 -9.89 -0.86
C ASP A 281 -18.81 -11.12 -0.44
N GLU A 282 -19.97 -10.89 0.15
CA GLU A 282 -20.88 -11.96 0.59
C GLU A 282 -21.40 -12.86 -0.54
N LYS A 283 -21.32 -12.39 -1.79
CA LYS A 283 -21.69 -13.12 -3.00
C LYS A 283 -20.51 -13.86 -3.64
N GLY A 284 -19.33 -13.83 -2.99
CA GLY A 284 -18.10 -14.43 -3.51
C GLY A 284 -17.46 -13.64 -4.67
N LYS A 285 -17.87 -12.39 -4.91
CA LYS A 285 -17.25 -11.54 -5.92
C LYS A 285 -16.00 -10.89 -5.37
N LEU A 286 -14.89 -11.01 -6.09
CA LEU A 286 -13.62 -10.36 -5.73
C LEU A 286 -13.72 -8.85 -5.91
N LYS A 287 -13.35 -8.11 -4.88
CA LYS A 287 -13.31 -6.64 -4.81
C LYS A 287 -11.91 -6.18 -4.46
N VAL A 288 -11.38 -5.22 -5.19
CA VAL A 288 -10.13 -4.53 -4.82
C VAL A 288 -10.45 -3.52 -3.73
N ILE A 289 -9.81 -3.67 -2.60
CA ILE A 289 -9.97 -2.78 -1.44
C ILE A 289 -9.05 -1.58 -1.60
N GLU A 290 -7.77 -1.86 -1.91
CA GLU A 290 -6.77 -0.82 -2.09
C GLU A 290 -5.61 -1.32 -2.97
N VAL A 291 -4.90 -0.40 -3.58
CA VAL A 291 -3.61 -0.62 -4.23
C VAL A 291 -2.58 0.16 -3.45
N ASN A 292 -1.55 -0.51 -2.97
CA ASN A 292 -0.47 0.09 -2.20
C ASN A 292 0.80 0.15 -3.09
N PRO A 293 1.15 1.31 -3.64
CA PRO A 293 2.28 1.44 -4.57
C PRO A 293 3.65 1.56 -3.89
N ASN A 294 3.68 1.63 -2.56
CA ASN A 294 4.90 1.61 -1.76
C ASN A 294 4.69 0.72 -0.51
N PRO A 295 4.46 -0.59 -0.71
CA PRO A 295 4.22 -1.49 0.40
C PRO A 295 5.50 -1.70 1.22
N ASP A 296 5.34 -1.92 2.52
CA ASP A 296 6.43 -2.35 3.38
C ASP A 296 7.09 -3.62 2.84
N ILE A 297 8.40 -3.57 2.68
CA ILE A 297 9.25 -4.65 2.17
C ILE A 297 10.20 -5.21 3.22
N SER A 298 10.04 -4.85 4.50
CA SER A 298 10.81 -5.45 5.60
C SER A 298 10.72 -6.97 5.58
N PRO A 299 11.74 -7.68 6.06
CA PRO A 299 11.69 -9.14 6.20
C PRO A 299 10.44 -9.61 6.96
N GLY A 300 9.77 -10.65 6.45
CA GLY A 300 8.57 -11.20 7.09
C GLY A 300 7.27 -10.43 6.82
N THR A 301 7.31 -9.28 6.15
CA THR A 301 6.09 -8.56 5.71
C THR A 301 5.45 -9.17 4.47
N GLY A 302 4.29 -8.65 4.05
CA GLY A 302 3.51 -9.25 2.97
C GLY A 302 4.30 -9.47 1.69
N ALA A 303 4.98 -8.43 1.19
CA ALA A 303 5.73 -8.50 -0.07
C ALA A 303 6.96 -9.41 0.03
N ALA A 304 7.73 -9.30 1.11
CA ALA A 304 8.91 -10.13 1.35
C ALA A 304 8.53 -11.61 1.51
N ARG A 305 7.46 -11.93 2.26
CA ARG A 305 6.94 -13.30 2.42
C ARG A 305 6.49 -13.91 1.09
N GLN A 306 5.84 -13.12 0.23
CA GLN A 306 5.44 -13.57 -1.10
C GLN A 306 6.64 -13.82 -2.02
N ALA A 307 7.69 -12.99 -1.90
CA ALA A 307 8.96 -13.21 -2.61
C ALA A 307 9.65 -14.50 -2.14
N GLU A 308 9.68 -14.75 -0.84
CA GLU A 308 10.22 -15.99 -0.27
C GLU A 308 9.43 -17.22 -0.76
N ALA A 309 8.09 -17.15 -0.74
CA ALA A 309 7.24 -18.21 -1.30
C ALA A 309 7.44 -18.44 -2.81
N ALA A 310 7.92 -17.43 -3.54
CA ALA A 310 8.36 -17.56 -4.93
C ALA A 310 9.78 -18.10 -5.09
N GLY A 311 10.48 -18.43 -3.99
CA GLY A 311 11.85 -18.97 -3.99
C GLY A 311 12.94 -17.91 -4.23
N LEU A 312 12.64 -16.62 -4.05
CA LEU A 312 13.63 -15.55 -4.32
C LEU A 312 14.62 -15.33 -3.17
N GLY A 313 14.23 -15.63 -1.92
CA GLY A 313 14.94 -15.12 -0.75
C GLY A 313 14.91 -13.59 -0.69
N TYR A 314 15.35 -12.99 0.43
CA TYR A 314 15.24 -11.53 0.58
C TYR A 314 16.19 -10.77 -0.36
N THR A 315 17.46 -11.17 -0.42
CA THR A 315 18.46 -10.54 -1.30
C THR A 315 18.07 -10.64 -2.78
N GLY A 316 17.54 -11.81 -3.21
CA GLY A 316 17.00 -11.98 -4.56
C GLY A 316 15.75 -11.12 -4.83
N PHE A 317 14.92 -10.88 -3.82
CA PHE A 317 13.80 -9.96 -3.93
C PHE A 317 14.27 -8.51 -4.17
N ILE A 318 15.24 -8.03 -3.40
CA ILE A 318 15.85 -6.70 -3.58
C ILE A 318 16.53 -6.59 -4.95
N GLU A 319 17.24 -7.63 -5.40
CA GLU A 319 17.82 -7.69 -6.76
C GLU A 319 16.75 -7.48 -7.84
N LYS A 320 15.58 -8.13 -7.72
CA LYS A 320 14.50 -7.97 -8.70
C LYS A 320 13.87 -6.58 -8.67
N ILE A 321 13.79 -5.94 -7.49
CA ILE A 321 13.34 -4.53 -7.38
C ILE A 321 14.31 -3.60 -8.12
N VAL A 322 15.63 -3.77 -7.92
CA VAL A 322 16.65 -3.00 -8.62
C VAL A 322 16.57 -3.24 -10.14
N ALA A 323 16.49 -4.51 -10.55
CA ALA A 323 16.39 -4.88 -11.97
C ALA A 323 15.13 -4.30 -12.64
N ALA A 324 14.00 -4.22 -11.93
CA ALA A 324 12.79 -3.58 -12.43
C ALA A 324 13.02 -2.10 -12.72
N ALA A 325 13.68 -1.37 -11.83
CA ALA A 325 14.02 0.03 -12.03
C ALA A 325 14.99 0.21 -13.22
N GLU A 326 16.01 -0.65 -13.36
CA GLU A 326 16.97 -0.58 -14.48
C GLU A 326 16.33 -0.88 -15.84
N LYS A 327 15.34 -1.79 -15.89
CA LYS A 327 14.56 -2.07 -17.11
C LYS A 327 13.83 -0.83 -17.59
N GLU A 328 13.26 -0.03 -16.68
CA GLU A 328 12.53 1.19 -17.00
C GLU A 328 13.42 2.29 -17.56
N ARG A 329 14.68 2.37 -17.14
CA ARG A 329 15.66 3.31 -17.73
C ARG A 329 15.74 3.23 -19.25
N ARG A 330 15.52 2.03 -19.81
CA ARG A 330 15.56 1.79 -21.27
C ARG A 330 14.29 2.27 -21.98
N GLN A 331 13.22 2.58 -21.24
CA GLN A 331 11.89 2.96 -21.76
C GLN A 331 11.51 4.41 -21.41
N TRP A 332 12.44 5.21 -20.89
CA TRP A 332 12.19 6.59 -20.50
C TRP A 332 12.04 7.55 -21.71
N PRO A 333 11.06 8.48 -21.75
CA PRO A 333 10.00 8.73 -20.77
C PRO A 333 8.89 7.67 -20.80
N PRO A 334 8.24 7.40 -19.65
CA PRO A 334 7.19 6.38 -19.58
C PRO A 334 6.01 6.77 -20.47
N ARG A 335 5.52 5.82 -21.28
CA ARG A 335 4.27 5.99 -22.02
C ARG A 335 3.11 5.62 -21.12
N PHE A 336 2.23 6.57 -20.83
CA PHE A 336 0.92 6.28 -20.28
C PHE A 336 0.11 5.50 -21.32
N GLU A 337 -0.18 4.23 -21.08
CA GLU A 337 -1.16 3.51 -21.89
C GLU A 337 -2.57 3.91 -21.45
N PRO A 338 -3.41 4.43 -22.35
CA PRO A 338 -4.79 4.73 -22.00
C PRO A 338 -5.53 3.43 -21.66
N CYS A 339 -6.36 3.46 -20.62
CA CYS A 339 -7.27 2.37 -20.26
C CYS A 339 -8.19 2.05 -21.45
N GLY A 340 -8.02 0.91 -22.12
CA GLY A 340 -8.84 0.56 -23.28
C GLY A 340 -8.34 -0.57 -24.17
N ALA A 341 -7.17 -1.15 -23.94
CA ALA A 341 -6.78 -2.36 -24.67
C ALA A 341 -7.53 -3.58 -24.07
N PRO A 342 -8.29 -4.35 -24.88
CA PRO A 342 -8.93 -5.56 -24.41
C PRO A 342 -7.86 -6.56 -23.97
N ILE A 343 -8.06 -7.18 -22.80
CA ILE A 343 -7.24 -8.30 -22.33
C ILE A 343 -7.40 -9.42 -23.36
N SER A 344 -6.43 -9.62 -24.24
CA SER A 344 -6.39 -10.80 -25.07
C SER A 344 -6.18 -12.01 -24.17
N ALA A 345 -7.18 -12.87 -24.10
CA ALA A 345 -7.08 -14.17 -23.46
C ALA A 345 -5.98 -14.98 -24.20
N ALA A 346 -4.90 -15.28 -23.51
CA ALA A 346 -3.90 -16.26 -23.90
C ALA A 346 -3.76 -17.28 -22.76
#